data_9957cd3399d1d910e7affd95c6cffd86
#
_entry.id   9957cd3399d1d910e7affd95c6cffd86
#
_cell.length_a   1.000
_cell.length_b   1.000
_cell.length_c   1.000
_cell.angle_alpha   90.00
_cell.angle_beta   90.00
_cell.angle_gamma   90.00
#
_symmetry.space_group_name_H-M   'P 1'
#
loop_
_entity.id
_entity.type
_entity.pdbx_description
1 polymer ?
#
loop_
_entity_poly.entity_id
_entity_poly.type
_entity_poly.pdbx_seq_one_letter_code
_entity_poly.pdbx_strand_id
1 'polypeptide(L)'
;MAGPYRILIIEDDPEHAELIKMGFRRHDEFFLNFAATGENGLEMISQDRYDLISVDLVLPGIGGLDVLVRIRRLDPDIPVVMVSGHGTTEMAVVAFENRATKYVVKSLESFKSLPYVFENLIQEARFKANERQMRECIERSERIHRNVVENALAGIYILQEGVFKLVNPRLGEIFGCSADSLLGMPFWQLITPDDIQCAIRLEKDRQSGVPIYESRVLRKDGTCRWIEFRTMPIEHEGQRAVLGNLLDITDRKEREIEILRANRVLEAMDRISEICFSSKEDLDKVLADSLAFIVSGAGGADVGGIFLQENRGLVLRALHGSVEVLIEFVNDIQ
;
A
#
# COMPACT_ATOMS: atom_id res chain seq x y z
N MET A 1 -31.03 -11.82 12.72
CA MET A 1 -31.62 -11.44 14.01
C MET A 1 -30.54 -11.61 15.07
N ALA A 2 -30.25 -10.58 15.86
CA ALA A 2 -29.33 -10.72 16.98
C ALA A 2 -29.96 -11.71 17.96
N GLY A 3 -29.18 -12.64 18.54
CA GLY A 3 -29.66 -13.55 19.57
C GLY A 3 -30.10 -12.78 20.83
N PRO A 4 -30.70 -13.50 21.80
CA PRO A 4 -31.20 -12.86 23.01
C PRO A 4 -30.05 -12.18 23.77
N TYR A 5 -30.35 -11.01 24.39
CA TYR A 5 -29.41 -10.29 25.24
C TYR A 5 -29.13 -11.10 26.51
N ARG A 6 -27.88 -11.37 26.79
CA ARG A 6 -27.46 -12.10 28.01
C ARG A 6 -27.19 -11.11 29.12
N ILE A 7 -27.98 -11.19 30.17
CA ILE A 7 -27.95 -10.31 31.33
C ILE A 7 -27.54 -11.09 32.57
N LEU A 8 -26.52 -10.60 33.28
CA LEU A 8 -26.21 -11.12 34.62
C LEU A 8 -26.80 -10.19 35.68
N ILE A 9 -27.53 -10.76 36.59
CA ILE A 9 -28.14 -10.06 37.76
C ILE A 9 -27.50 -10.62 39.01
N ILE A 10 -26.79 -9.76 39.75
CA ILE A 10 -26.16 -10.09 41.04
C ILE A 10 -27.02 -9.48 42.12
N GLU A 11 -27.82 -10.32 42.78
CA GLU A 11 -28.84 -9.97 43.74
C GLU A 11 -28.97 -11.10 44.77
N ASP A 12 -28.82 -10.81 46.05
CA ASP A 12 -28.85 -11.80 47.12
C ASP A 12 -30.24 -12.05 47.66
N ASP A 13 -31.16 -11.07 47.49
CA ASP A 13 -32.53 -11.21 47.94
C ASP A 13 -33.41 -11.97 46.92
N PRO A 14 -33.91 -13.18 47.27
CA PRO A 14 -34.74 -13.98 46.38
C PRO A 14 -36.06 -13.32 45.99
N GLU A 15 -36.63 -12.44 46.86
CA GLU A 15 -37.87 -11.72 46.54
C GLU A 15 -37.61 -10.65 45.47
N HIS A 16 -36.50 -9.92 45.57
CA HIS A 16 -36.09 -8.98 44.54
C HIS A 16 -35.76 -9.68 43.23
N ALA A 17 -35.08 -10.82 43.27
CA ALA A 17 -34.79 -11.61 42.08
C ALA A 17 -36.07 -12.05 41.36
N GLU A 18 -37.11 -12.46 42.11
CA GLU A 18 -38.41 -12.81 41.53
C GLU A 18 -39.15 -11.59 40.95
N LEU A 19 -39.09 -10.44 41.60
CA LEU A 19 -39.67 -9.20 41.08
C LEU A 19 -38.99 -8.79 39.75
N ILE A 20 -37.67 -8.92 39.68
CA ILE A 20 -36.94 -8.67 38.43
C ILE A 20 -37.39 -9.65 37.36
N LYS A 21 -37.44 -10.95 37.62
CA LYS A 21 -37.94 -11.97 36.65
C LYS A 21 -39.33 -11.64 36.14
N MET A 22 -40.23 -11.20 37.06
CA MET A 22 -41.58 -10.77 36.69
C MET A 22 -41.55 -9.56 35.71
N GLY A 23 -40.66 -8.60 35.92
CA GLY A 23 -40.48 -7.44 35.03
C GLY A 23 -40.11 -7.86 33.61
N PHE A 24 -39.31 -8.93 33.46
CA PHE A 24 -38.85 -9.42 32.17
C PHE A 24 -39.73 -10.51 31.54
N ARG A 25 -40.83 -10.93 32.17
CA ARG A 25 -41.68 -12.07 31.75
C ARG A 25 -42.26 -11.94 30.34
N ARG A 26 -42.35 -10.74 29.78
CA ARG A 26 -42.90 -10.46 28.45
C ARG A 26 -41.81 -10.01 27.43
N HIS A 27 -40.55 -10.22 27.80
CA HIS A 27 -39.38 -9.76 27.04
C HIS A 27 -38.48 -10.96 26.69
N ASP A 28 -38.92 -11.74 25.70
CA ASP A 28 -38.23 -12.96 25.24
C ASP A 28 -36.87 -12.68 24.63
N GLU A 29 -36.56 -11.41 24.35
CA GLU A 29 -35.26 -10.95 23.86
C GLU A 29 -34.14 -10.97 24.91
N PHE A 30 -34.48 -11.19 26.20
CA PHE A 30 -33.50 -11.21 27.30
C PHE A 30 -33.34 -12.61 27.88
N PHE A 31 -32.10 -13.02 28.09
CA PHE A 31 -31.75 -14.22 28.83
C PHE A 31 -31.09 -13.81 30.16
N LEU A 32 -31.79 -14.07 31.27
CA LEU A 32 -31.33 -13.65 32.58
C LEU A 32 -30.60 -14.78 33.30
N ASN A 33 -29.39 -14.47 33.79
CA ASN A 33 -28.63 -15.29 34.72
C ASN A 33 -28.60 -14.59 36.08
N PHE A 34 -28.69 -15.35 37.17
CA PHE A 34 -28.69 -14.82 38.52
C PHE A 34 -27.52 -15.35 39.34
N ALA A 35 -26.88 -14.46 40.09
CA ALA A 35 -25.89 -14.77 41.11
C ALA A 35 -26.31 -14.19 42.46
N ALA A 36 -26.22 -14.97 43.52
CA ALA A 36 -26.63 -14.56 44.87
C ALA A 36 -25.50 -13.84 45.64
N THR A 37 -24.26 -13.83 45.11
CA THR A 37 -23.12 -13.18 45.76
C THR A 37 -22.23 -12.51 44.70
N GLY A 38 -21.47 -11.51 45.13
CA GLY A 38 -20.51 -10.82 44.25
C GLY A 38 -19.44 -11.77 43.68
N GLU A 39 -18.96 -12.72 44.47
CA GLU A 39 -17.98 -13.73 44.10
C GLU A 39 -18.49 -14.62 42.97
N ASN A 40 -19.71 -15.16 43.15
CA ASN A 40 -20.34 -16.02 42.14
C ASN A 40 -20.58 -15.21 40.85
N GLY A 41 -21.05 -13.97 40.95
CA GLY A 41 -21.19 -13.09 39.77
C GLY A 41 -19.90 -12.88 39.01
N LEU A 42 -18.78 -12.62 39.72
CA LEU A 42 -17.46 -12.48 39.10
C LEU A 42 -16.94 -13.78 38.45
N GLU A 43 -17.22 -14.93 39.06
CA GLU A 43 -16.90 -16.22 38.48
C GLU A 43 -17.66 -16.44 37.17
N MET A 44 -18.97 -16.16 37.16
CA MET A 44 -19.80 -16.28 35.94
C MET A 44 -19.33 -15.34 34.82
N ILE A 45 -18.88 -14.13 35.15
CA ILE A 45 -18.31 -13.17 34.17
C ILE A 45 -17.01 -13.74 33.56
N SER A 46 -16.22 -14.49 34.31
CA SER A 46 -14.99 -15.09 33.81
C SER A 46 -15.24 -16.27 32.84
N GLN A 47 -16.38 -16.95 32.99
CA GLN A 47 -16.75 -18.12 32.21
C GLN A 47 -17.59 -17.79 30.96
N ASP A 48 -18.43 -16.78 31.05
CA ASP A 48 -19.42 -16.41 30.06
C ASP A 48 -19.36 -14.91 29.69
N ARG A 49 -19.88 -14.57 28.51
CA ARG A 49 -20.03 -13.17 28.09
C ARG A 49 -21.44 -12.69 28.32
N TYR A 50 -21.56 -11.49 28.83
CA TYR A 50 -22.82 -10.80 29.07
C TYR A 50 -22.88 -9.49 28.27
N ASP A 51 -24.10 -9.06 27.93
CA ASP A 51 -24.35 -7.78 27.26
C ASP A 51 -24.56 -6.64 28.27
N LEU A 52 -24.99 -6.98 29.51
CA LEU A 52 -25.18 -6.03 30.60
C LEU A 52 -25.10 -6.79 31.93
N ILE A 53 -24.61 -6.13 32.97
CA ILE A 53 -24.55 -6.64 34.32
C ILE A 53 -25.34 -5.69 35.24
N SER A 54 -26.25 -6.24 36.03
CA SER A 54 -26.95 -5.55 37.11
C SER A 54 -26.38 -6.02 38.45
N VAL A 55 -26.02 -5.08 39.32
CA VAL A 55 -25.37 -5.39 40.61
C VAL A 55 -26.11 -4.69 41.73
N ASP A 56 -26.55 -5.46 42.73
CA ASP A 56 -27.00 -4.86 43.97
C ASP A 56 -25.85 -4.17 44.69
N LEU A 57 -26.11 -3.01 45.22
CA LEU A 57 -25.16 -2.24 46.02
C LEU A 57 -24.79 -2.97 47.32
N VAL A 58 -25.77 -3.62 47.93
CA VAL A 58 -25.61 -4.34 49.21
C VAL A 58 -25.62 -5.84 48.93
N LEU A 59 -24.47 -6.46 48.97
CA LEU A 59 -24.30 -7.90 48.76
C LEU A 59 -23.56 -8.50 49.97
N PRO A 60 -23.85 -9.77 50.30
CA PRO A 60 -23.05 -10.50 51.29
C PRO A 60 -21.63 -10.76 50.73
N GLY A 61 -20.62 -10.73 51.62
CA GLY A 61 -19.21 -10.91 51.22
C GLY A 61 -18.61 -9.69 50.56
N ILE A 62 -18.38 -9.72 49.27
CA ILE A 62 -17.83 -8.57 48.51
C ILE A 62 -18.98 -7.61 48.15
N GLY A 63 -18.88 -6.37 48.61
CA GLY A 63 -19.88 -5.34 48.33
C GLY A 63 -20.02 -5.01 46.84
N GLY A 64 -21.22 -4.54 46.42
CA GLY A 64 -21.52 -4.26 45.02
C GLY A 64 -20.60 -3.24 44.35
N LEU A 65 -20.06 -2.25 45.08
CA LEU A 65 -19.06 -1.32 44.54
C LEU A 65 -17.74 -2.01 44.25
N ASP A 66 -17.29 -2.94 45.09
CA ASP A 66 -16.07 -3.71 44.84
C ASP A 66 -16.24 -4.65 43.65
N VAL A 67 -17.43 -5.22 43.46
CA VAL A 67 -17.80 -6.00 42.27
C VAL A 67 -17.72 -5.11 41.03
N LEU A 68 -18.30 -3.91 41.03
CA LEU A 68 -18.21 -2.94 39.93
C LEU A 68 -16.77 -2.62 39.56
N VAL A 69 -15.91 -2.31 40.55
CA VAL A 69 -14.49 -2.03 40.31
C VAL A 69 -13.79 -3.20 39.63
N ARG A 70 -14.09 -4.43 40.04
CA ARG A 70 -13.51 -5.64 39.45
C ARG A 70 -14.04 -5.88 38.03
N ILE A 71 -15.33 -5.70 37.78
CA ILE A 71 -15.94 -5.75 36.45
C ILE A 71 -15.23 -4.76 35.52
N ARG A 72 -15.01 -3.52 35.94
CA ARG A 72 -14.34 -2.49 35.13
C ARG A 72 -12.88 -2.81 34.78
N ARG A 73 -12.21 -3.66 35.56
CA ARG A 73 -10.87 -4.17 35.24
C ARG A 73 -10.92 -5.30 34.21
N LEU A 74 -12.00 -6.10 34.21
CA LEU A 74 -12.19 -7.21 33.26
C LEU A 74 -12.73 -6.71 31.91
N ASP A 75 -13.76 -5.86 31.98
CA ASP A 75 -14.39 -5.24 30.82
C ASP A 75 -14.73 -3.77 31.13
N PRO A 76 -13.96 -2.82 30.60
CA PRO A 76 -14.20 -1.39 30.83
C PRO A 76 -15.49 -0.86 30.20
N ASP A 77 -15.99 -1.51 29.14
CA ASP A 77 -17.03 -0.99 28.27
C ASP A 77 -18.41 -1.64 28.49
N ILE A 78 -18.47 -2.77 29.18
CA ILE A 78 -19.76 -3.44 29.47
C ILE A 78 -20.68 -2.55 30.28
N PRO A 79 -21.99 -2.40 29.95
CA PRO A 79 -22.93 -1.68 30.74
C PRO A 79 -23.12 -2.33 32.12
N VAL A 80 -22.93 -1.54 33.18
CA VAL A 80 -23.19 -1.98 34.56
C VAL A 80 -24.23 -1.07 35.19
N VAL A 81 -25.32 -1.67 35.66
CA VAL A 81 -26.43 -1.00 36.38
C VAL A 81 -26.29 -1.35 37.85
N MET A 82 -26.09 -0.31 38.69
CA MET A 82 -26.13 -0.47 40.13
C MET A 82 -27.57 -0.33 40.62
N VAL A 83 -28.01 -1.28 41.42
CA VAL A 83 -29.36 -1.28 42.00
C VAL A 83 -29.26 -1.16 43.52
N SER A 84 -30.11 -0.38 44.15
CA SER A 84 -30.04 -0.14 45.60
C SER A 84 -31.44 0.02 46.23
N GLY A 85 -31.65 -0.59 47.36
CA GLY A 85 -32.87 -0.43 48.14
C GLY A 85 -33.02 0.93 48.83
N HIS A 86 -31.91 1.62 49.10
CA HIS A 86 -31.86 2.94 49.74
C HIS A 86 -31.06 3.89 48.86
N GLY A 87 -31.73 4.68 48.05
CA GLY A 87 -31.09 5.62 47.14
C GLY A 87 -30.68 6.91 47.83
N THR A 88 -29.46 7.00 48.36
CA THR A 88 -28.90 8.30 48.74
C THR A 88 -28.15 8.88 47.55
N THR A 89 -28.17 10.20 47.39
CA THR A 89 -27.45 10.90 46.34
C THR A 89 -25.93 10.61 46.39
N GLU A 90 -25.41 10.46 47.61
CA GLU A 90 -23.99 10.16 47.85
C GLU A 90 -23.58 8.81 47.26
N MET A 91 -24.39 7.76 47.45
CA MET A 91 -24.08 6.43 46.91
C MET A 91 -24.15 6.38 45.36
N ALA A 92 -25.08 7.14 44.79
CA ALA A 92 -25.15 7.28 43.33
C ALA A 92 -23.90 7.97 42.77
N VAL A 93 -23.40 9.01 43.43
CA VAL A 93 -22.17 9.71 43.06
C VAL A 93 -20.99 8.74 43.08
N VAL A 94 -20.82 7.99 44.18
CA VAL A 94 -19.73 6.99 44.30
C VAL A 94 -19.84 5.92 43.24
N ALA A 95 -21.04 5.46 42.89
CA ALA A 95 -21.23 4.48 41.80
C ALA A 95 -20.79 5.05 40.45
N PHE A 96 -21.15 6.31 40.13
CA PHE A 96 -20.73 6.95 38.88
C PHE A 96 -19.21 7.25 38.82
N GLU A 97 -18.59 7.64 39.96
CA GLU A 97 -17.12 7.80 40.05
C GLU A 97 -16.40 6.50 39.74
N ASN A 98 -16.98 5.35 40.13
CA ASN A 98 -16.49 4.01 39.77
C ASN A 98 -16.99 3.51 38.43
N ARG A 99 -17.52 4.42 37.58
CA ARG A 99 -17.97 4.14 36.22
C ARG A 99 -19.17 3.19 36.11
N ALA A 100 -20.10 3.22 37.05
CA ALA A 100 -21.42 2.65 36.82
C ALA A 100 -22.08 3.34 35.61
N THR A 101 -22.73 2.56 34.75
CA THR A 101 -23.43 3.12 33.58
C THR A 101 -24.75 3.74 34.00
N LYS A 102 -25.42 3.13 34.97
CA LYS A 102 -26.70 3.60 35.52
C LYS A 102 -26.83 3.26 37.00
N TYR A 103 -27.56 4.07 37.74
CA TYR A 103 -27.95 3.80 39.10
C TYR A 103 -29.48 3.79 39.19
N VAL A 104 -30.06 2.74 39.81
CA VAL A 104 -31.49 2.53 39.90
C VAL A 104 -31.87 2.26 41.36
N VAL A 105 -32.88 2.98 41.87
CA VAL A 105 -33.44 2.71 43.21
C VAL A 105 -34.50 1.62 43.11
N LYS A 106 -34.44 0.60 43.96
CA LYS A 106 -35.40 -0.51 44.00
C LYS A 106 -36.79 -0.01 44.34
N SER A 107 -37.72 -0.26 43.44
CA SER A 107 -39.14 -0.03 43.61
C SER A 107 -39.93 -0.92 42.66
N LEU A 108 -41.21 -1.14 42.90
CA LEU A 108 -42.07 -1.89 42.00
C LEU A 108 -42.13 -1.27 40.60
N GLU A 109 -42.04 0.03 40.52
CA GLU A 109 -42.06 0.78 39.24
C GLU A 109 -40.71 0.65 38.49
N SER A 110 -39.60 0.75 39.23
CA SER A 110 -38.27 0.60 38.62
C SER A 110 -38.09 -0.82 38.09
N PHE A 111 -38.49 -1.87 38.79
CA PHE A 111 -38.40 -3.24 38.30
C PHE A 111 -39.17 -3.47 37.00
N LYS A 112 -40.36 -2.84 36.84
CA LYS A 112 -41.11 -2.88 35.57
C LYS A 112 -40.43 -2.15 34.42
N SER A 113 -39.63 -1.13 34.73
CA SER A 113 -38.94 -0.33 33.72
C SER A 113 -37.54 -0.86 33.36
N LEU A 114 -36.98 -1.80 34.16
CA LEU A 114 -35.65 -2.39 33.90
C LEU A 114 -35.46 -2.90 32.47
N PRO A 115 -36.40 -3.63 31.84
CA PRO A 115 -36.22 -4.10 30.48
C PRO A 115 -35.90 -2.98 29.50
N TYR A 116 -36.65 -1.89 29.56
CA TYR A 116 -36.41 -0.72 28.68
C TYR A 116 -35.08 -0.02 28.98
N VAL A 117 -34.73 0.07 30.29
CA VAL A 117 -33.43 0.64 30.69
C VAL A 117 -32.28 -0.22 30.17
N PHE A 118 -32.38 -1.53 30.33
CA PHE A 118 -31.32 -2.46 29.87
C PHE A 118 -31.18 -2.44 28.36
N GLU A 119 -32.28 -2.51 27.62
CA GLU A 119 -32.30 -2.43 26.19
C GLU A 119 -31.58 -1.16 25.67
N ASN A 120 -31.96 0.00 26.20
CA ASN A 120 -31.34 1.27 25.81
C ASN A 120 -29.83 1.29 26.09
N LEU A 121 -29.41 0.82 27.26
CA LEU A 121 -27.98 0.78 27.63
C LEU A 121 -27.19 -0.18 26.75
N ILE A 122 -27.74 -1.33 26.43
CA ILE A 122 -27.11 -2.31 25.53
C ILE A 122 -27.01 -1.73 24.13
N GLN A 123 -28.08 -1.12 23.62
CA GLN A 123 -28.06 -0.50 22.28
C GLN A 123 -27.03 0.63 22.21
N GLU A 124 -26.98 1.48 23.23
CA GLU A 124 -25.99 2.57 23.31
C GLU A 124 -24.55 2.02 23.35
N ALA A 125 -24.30 0.99 24.16
CA ALA A 125 -22.98 0.36 24.23
C ALA A 125 -22.59 -0.29 22.89
N ARG A 126 -23.50 -1.02 22.24
CA ARG A 126 -23.27 -1.61 20.92
C ARG A 126 -23.04 -0.57 19.85
N PHE A 127 -23.78 0.53 19.88
CA PHE A 127 -23.58 1.64 18.94
C PHE A 127 -22.18 2.24 19.08
N LYS A 128 -21.75 2.55 20.31
CA LYS A 128 -20.41 3.08 20.60
C LYS A 128 -19.30 2.10 20.17
N ALA A 129 -19.49 0.81 20.44
CA ALA A 129 -18.53 -0.22 20.04
C ALA A 129 -18.41 -0.33 18.50
N ASN A 130 -19.54 -0.31 17.78
CA ASN A 130 -19.55 -0.34 16.33
C ASN A 130 -18.90 0.91 15.71
N GLU A 131 -19.18 2.10 16.26
CA GLU A 131 -18.58 3.36 15.81
C GLU A 131 -17.06 3.31 15.96
N ARG A 132 -16.59 2.85 17.12
CA ARG A 132 -15.15 2.69 17.39
C ARG A 132 -14.51 1.69 16.41
N GLN A 133 -15.13 0.53 16.23
CA GLN A 133 -14.63 -0.50 15.30
C GLN A 133 -14.60 0.00 13.86
N MET A 134 -15.62 0.73 13.42
CA MET A 134 -15.67 1.32 12.08
C MET A 134 -14.55 2.34 11.91
N ARG A 135 -14.33 3.22 12.88
CA ARG A 135 -13.23 4.20 12.85
C ARG A 135 -11.87 3.52 12.77
N GLU A 136 -11.61 2.53 13.62
CA GLU A 136 -10.35 1.76 13.60
C GLU A 136 -10.15 1.05 12.26
N CYS A 137 -11.22 0.51 11.66
CA CYS A 137 -11.17 -0.12 10.34
C CYS A 137 -10.80 0.88 9.24
N ILE A 138 -11.42 2.07 9.24
CA ILE A 138 -11.13 3.14 8.28
C ILE A 138 -9.67 3.59 8.43
N GLU A 139 -9.22 3.92 9.64
CA GLU A 139 -7.84 4.35 9.91
C GLU A 139 -6.82 3.28 9.50
N ARG A 140 -7.12 2.01 9.76
CA ARG A 140 -6.27 0.89 9.33
C ARG A 140 -6.22 0.79 7.81
N SER A 141 -7.37 0.89 7.14
CA SER A 141 -7.45 0.84 5.67
C SER A 141 -6.67 1.99 5.03
N GLU A 142 -6.86 3.21 5.51
CA GLU A 142 -6.13 4.40 5.02
C GLU A 142 -4.62 4.24 5.19
N ARG A 143 -4.17 3.73 6.36
CA ARG A 143 -2.75 3.47 6.62
C ARG A 143 -2.16 2.46 5.65
N ILE A 144 -2.89 1.37 5.39
CA ILE A 144 -2.46 0.34 4.44
C ILE A 144 -2.36 0.94 3.03
N HIS A 145 -3.40 1.64 2.57
CA HIS A 145 -3.40 2.27 1.25
C HIS A 145 -2.24 3.24 1.09
N ARG A 146 -2.02 4.10 2.09
CA ARG A 146 -0.89 5.05 2.08
C ARG A 146 0.45 4.32 2.00
N ASN A 147 0.68 3.30 2.86
CA ASN A 147 1.91 2.53 2.85
C ASN A 147 2.15 1.83 1.51
N VAL A 148 1.12 1.25 0.89
CA VAL A 148 1.23 0.60 -0.42
C VAL A 148 1.64 1.59 -1.51
N VAL A 149 1.05 2.79 -1.53
CA VAL A 149 1.36 3.82 -2.51
C VAL A 149 2.74 4.42 -2.28
N GLU A 150 3.09 4.75 -1.03
CA GLU A 150 4.37 5.38 -0.68
C GLU A 150 5.57 4.45 -0.90
N ASN A 151 5.42 3.15 -0.63
CA ASN A 151 6.50 2.16 -0.78
C ASN A 151 6.43 1.37 -2.09
N ALA A 152 5.60 1.78 -3.05
CA ALA A 152 5.53 1.13 -4.35
C ALA A 152 6.86 1.29 -5.11
N LEU A 153 7.30 0.22 -5.78
CA LEU A 153 8.49 0.26 -6.66
C LEU A 153 8.25 1.08 -7.93
N ALA A 154 6.99 1.30 -8.29
CA ALA A 154 6.58 2.14 -9.39
C ALA A 154 6.27 3.57 -8.94
N GLY A 155 6.58 4.55 -9.75
CA GLY A 155 6.06 5.90 -9.64
C GLY A 155 4.55 5.88 -9.91
N ILE A 156 3.74 6.28 -8.94
CA ILE A 156 2.28 6.35 -9.05
C ILE A 156 1.88 7.82 -9.11
N TYR A 157 0.96 8.13 -10.05
CA TYR A 157 0.49 9.50 -10.20
C TYR A 157 -0.97 9.56 -10.67
N ILE A 158 -1.62 10.67 -10.34
CA ILE A 158 -2.91 11.06 -10.93
C ILE A 158 -2.72 12.37 -11.70
N LEU A 159 -3.13 12.36 -12.97
CA LEU A 159 -3.19 13.56 -13.79
C LEU A 159 -4.64 14.00 -13.98
N GLN A 160 -4.85 15.28 -13.87
CA GLN A 160 -6.11 15.94 -14.20
C GLN A 160 -5.82 17.16 -15.05
N GLU A 161 -6.42 17.25 -16.23
CA GLU A 161 -6.10 18.29 -17.22
C GLU A 161 -4.62 18.37 -17.59
N GLY A 162 -3.90 17.22 -17.55
CA GLY A 162 -2.50 17.14 -17.86
C GLY A 162 -1.56 17.58 -16.72
N VAL A 163 -2.09 17.88 -15.52
CA VAL A 163 -1.35 18.36 -14.37
C VAL A 163 -1.33 17.29 -13.26
N PHE A 164 -0.20 17.11 -12.59
CA PHE A 164 -0.08 16.18 -11.47
C PHE A 164 -0.91 16.64 -10.27
N LYS A 165 -1.88 15.82 -9.86
CA LYS A 165 -2.72 16.05 -8.67
C LYS A 165 -2.29 15.19 -7.48
N LEU A 166 -1.79 13.99 -7.77
CA LEU A 166 -1.24 13.09 -6.79
C LEU A 166 0.02 12.44 -7.35
N VAL A 167 1.03 12.33 -6.53
CA VAL A 167 2.29 11.64 -6.85
C VAL A 167 2.79 10.92 -5.60
N ASN A 168 3.42 9.75 -5.78
CA ASN A 168 4.10 9.08 -4.68
C ASN A 168 5.59 9.47 -4.64
N PRO A 169 6.31 9.20 -3.52
CA PRO A 169 7.73 9.51 -3.41
C PRO A 169 8.59 8.89 -4.51
N ARG A 170 8.25 7.66 -4.94
CA ARG A 170 8.98 6.95 -5.99
C ARG A 170 8.98 7.68 -7.32
N LEU A 171 7.87 8.35 -7.67
CA LEU A 171 7.83 9.17 -8.88
C LEU A 171 8.87 10.32 -8.81
N GLY A 172 8.98 10.98 -7.67
CA GLY A 172 9.99 12.01 -7.45
C GLY A 172 11.42 11.49 -7.63
N GLU A 173 11.71 10.32 -7.06
CA GLU A 173 13.02 9.66 -7.22
C GLU A 173 13.35 9.36 -8.69
N ILE A 174 12.38 8.87 -9.46
CA ILE A 174 12.57 8.58 -10.88
C ILE A 174 12.89 9.85 -11.66
N PHE A 175 12.22 10.98 -11.37
CA PHE A 175 12.48 12.26 -12.01
C PHE A 175 13.63 13.08 -11.38
N GLY A 176 14.23 12.60 -10.28
CA GLY A 176 15.34 13.27 -9.61
C GLY A 176 14.93 14.56 -8.90
N CYS A 177 13.70 14.59 -8.32
CA CYS A 177 13.18 15.74 -7.58
C CYS A 177 12.26 15.28 -6.43
N SER A 178 11.85 16.21 -5.56
CA SER A 178 10.86 15.88 -4.54
C SER A 178 9.48 15.67 -5.17
N ALA A 179 8.69 14.74 -4.62
CA ALA A 179 7.31 14.50 -5.06
C ALA A 179 6.48 15.79 -5.03
N ASP A 180 6.63 16.60 -3.97
CA ASP A 180 5.90 17.86 -3.83
C ASP A 180 6.18 18.86 -4.98
N SER A 181 7.39 18.81 -5.55
CA SER A 181 7.75 19.70 -6.66
C SER A 181 7.08 19.31 -7.99
N LEU A 182 6.54 18.10 -8.08
CA LEU A 182 5.78 17.62 -9.23
C LEU A 182 4.30 18.00 -9.15
N LEU A 183 3.77 18.21 -7.95
CA LEU A 183 2.37 18.61 -7.76
C LEU A 183 2.11 19.96 -8.44
N GLY A 184 1.04 20.00 -9.23
CA GLY A 184 0.69 21.20 -10.03
C GLY A 184 1.52 21.40 -11.30
N MET A 185 2.53 20.56 -11.56
CA MET A 185 3.35 20.64 -12.76
C MET A 185 2.66 19.92 -13.94
N PRO A 186 2.69 20.49 -15.14
CA PRO A 186 2.26 19.79 -16.34
C PRO A 186 3.21 18.65 -16.72
N PHE A 187 2.66 17.47 -17.01
CA PHE A 187 3.45 16.25 -17.29
C PHE A 187 4.39 16.38 -18.50
N TRP A 188 4.02 17.17 -19.51
CA TRP A 188 4.84 17.35 -20.72
C TRP A 188 6.16 18.08 -20.47
N GLN A 189 6.36 18.73 -19.33
CA GLN A 189 7.64 19.34 -18.97
C GLN A 189 8.73 18.31 -18.61
N LEU A 190 8.31 17.07 -18.34
CA LEU A 190 9.20 15.97 -17.93
C LEU A 190 9.49 15.00 -19.07
N ILE A 191 8.89 15.20 -20.24
CA ILE A 191 9.05 14.33 -21.41
C ILE A 191 10.00 14.99 -22.39
N THR A 192 10.85 14.20 -23.06
CA THR A 192 11.73 14.71 -24.10
C THR A 192 10.91 15.29 -25.27
N PRO A 193 11.38 16.36 -25.95
CA PRO A 193 10.63 16.99 -27.04
C PRO A 193 10.22 16.02 -28.15
N ASP A 194 11.06 15.00 -28.42
CA ASP A 194 10.80 13.99 -29.43
C ASP A 194 9.60 13.09 -29.08
N ASP A 195 9.40 12.85 -27.78
CA ASP A 195 8.36 11.93 -27.28
C ASP A 195 7.05 12.64 -26.90
N ILE A 196 7.04 13.99 -26.85
CA ILE A 196 5.83 14.79 -26.48
C ILE A 196 4.65 14.51 -27.41
N GLN A 197 4.89 14.45 -28.73
CA GLN A 197 3.81 14.19 -29.69
C GLN A 197 3.21 12.79 -29.54
N CYS A 198 4.03 11.81 -29.19
CA CYS A 198 3.58 10.46 -28.88
C CYS A 198 2.72 10.48 -27.61
N ALA A 199 3.17 11.12 -26.54
CA ALA A 199 2.44 11.23 -25.29
C ALA A 199 1.08 11.93 -25.44
N ILE A 200 0.98 13.00 -26.24
CA ILE A 200 -0.27 13.70 -26.51
C ILE A 200 -1.24 12.86 -27.36
N ARG A 201 -0.73 12.09 -28.33
CA ARG A 201 -1.56 11.14 -29.10
C ARG A 201 -2.14 10.06 -28.19
N LEU A 202 -1.33 9.49 -27.31
CA LEU A 202 -1.71 8.48 -26.35
C LEU A 202 -2.80 8.98 -25.37
N GLU A 203 -2.81 10.28 -25.08
CA GLU A 203 -3.88 10.90 -24.30
C GLU A 203 -5.22 10.95 -25.06
N LYS A 204 -5.21 11.04 -26.38
CA LYS A 204 -6.41 11.07 -27.22
C LYS A 204 -6.94 9.69 -27.59
N ASP A 205 -6.08 8.68 -27.75
CA ASP A 205 -6.45 7.33 -28.25
C ASP A 205 -6.92 6.35 -27.16
N ARG A 206 -7.38 6.82 -26.02
CA ARG A 206 -7.73 6.06 -24.79
C ARG A 206 -8.90 5.07 -24.90
N GLN A 207 -9.36 4.71 -26.09
CA GLN A 207 -10.54 3.85 -26.23
C GLN A 207 -10.28 2.34 -26.30
N SER A 208 -9.04 1.86 -26.37
CA SER A 208 -8.76 0.44 -26.60
C SER A 208 -7.61 -0.07 -25.75
N GLY A 209 -7.94 -0.61 -24.57
CA GLY A 209 -6.97 -1.34 -23.73
C GLY A 209 -5.99 -0.42 -22.99
N VAL A 210 -5.23 -1.01 -22.05
CA VAL A 210 -4.16 -0.33 -21.31
C VAL A 210 -2.81 -0.73 -21.93
N PRO A 211 -2.38 -0.11 -23.04
CA PRO A 211 -1.09 -0.45 -23.64
C PRO A 211 0.05 -0.02 -22.71
N ILE A 212 1.13 -0.79 -22.77
CA ILE A 212 2.39 -0.44 -22.12
C ILE A 212 3.16 0.43 -23.10
N TYR A 213 3.66 1.54 -22.62
CA TYR A 213 4.47 2.46 -23.38
C TYR A 213 5.85 2.58 -22.76
N GLU A 214 6.88 2.60 -23.64
CA GLU A 214 8.24 2.95 -23.24
C GLU A 214 8.57 4.33 -23.80
N SER A 215 9.22 5.16 -23.01
CA SER A 215 9.63 6.52 -23.38
C SER A 215 10.89 6.91 -22.63
N ARG A 216 11.52 7.98 -23.07
CA ARG A 216 12.63 8.60 -22.35
C ARG A 216 12.15 9.84 -21.62
N VAL A 217 12.60 9.97 -20.38
CA VAL A 217 12.34 11.17 -19.58
C VAL A 217 13.64 11.85 -19.23
N LEU A 218 13.57 13.18 -19.13
CA LEU A 218 14.68 14.02 -18.74
C LEU A 218 14.54 14.36 -17.26
N ARG A 219 15.54 14.00 -16.47
CA ARG A 219 15.64 14.38 -15.07
C ARG A 219 16.04 15.86 -14.92
N LYS A 220 15.79 16.42 -13.74
CA LYS A 220 16.27 17.80 -13.42
C LYS A 220 17.78 17.97 -13.46
N ASP A 221 18.56 16.91 -13.25
CA ASP A 221 20.02 16.89 -13.36
C ASP A 221 20.53 16.77 -14.82
N GLY A 222 19.62 16.73 -15.80
CA GLY A 222 19.95 16.58 -17.23
C GLY A 222 20.18 15.13 -17.66
N THR A 223 20.13 14.14 -16.77
CA THR A 223 20.24 12.72 -17.14
C THR A 223 18.95 12.20 -17.74
N CYS A 224 19.07 11.29 -18.74
CA CYS A 224 17.93 10.60 -19.32
C CYS A 224 17.71 9.27 -18.64
N ARG A 225 16.44 8.89 -18.47
CA ARG A 225 16.01 7.58 -17.98
C ARG A 225 15.02 6.95 -18.94
N TRP A 226 15.10 5.64 -19.07
CA TRP A 226 14.06 4.88 -19.76
C TRP A 226 12.96 4.54 -18.78
N ILE A 227 11.72 4.85 -19.15
CA ILE A 227 10.54 4.54 -18.37
C ILE A 227 9.59 3.65 -19.15
N GLU A 228 8.93 2.75 -18.43
CA GLU A 228 7.76 2.02 -18.89
C GLU A 228 6.56 2.56 -18.10
N PHE A 229 5.50 2.96 -18.79
CA PHE A 229 4.33 3.49 -18.10
C PHE A 229 3.03 2.93 -18.67
N ARG A 230 2.02 2.90 -17.78
CA ARG A 230 0.64 2.56 -18.09
C ARG A 230 -0.28 3.62 -17.52
N THR A 231 -1.35 3.91 -18.22
CA THR A 231 -2.35 4.87 -17.77
C THR A 231 -3.74 4.28 -17.90
N MET A 232 -4.62 4.62 -16.96
CA MET A 232 -6.03 4.25 -16.97
C MET A 232 -6.91 5.44 -16.62
N PRO A 233 -8.06 5.61 -17.27
CA PRO A 233 -9.00 6.65 -16.88
C PRO A 233 -9.64 6.30 -15.53
N ILE A 234 -9.77 7.31 -14.69
CA ILE A 234 -10.44 7.23 -13.39
C ILE A 234 -11.34 8.47 -13.19
N GLU A 235 -12.15 8.42 -12.15
CA GLU A 235 -12.79 9.60 -11.59
C GLU A 235 -12.05 10.01 -10.32
N HIS A 236 -11.66 11.27 -10.23
CA HIS A 236 -11.00 11.85 -9.07
C HIS A 236 -11.69 13.15 -8.70
N GLU A 237 -12.18 13.24 -7.46
CA GLU A 237 -12.95 14.40 -6.97
C GLU A 237 -14.13 14.80 -7.87
N GLY A 238 -14.86 13.81 -8.41
CA GLY A 238 -16.02 14.03 -9.28
C GLY A 238 -15.67 14.49 -10.70
N GLN A 239 -14.39 14.47 -11.10
CA GLN A 239 -13.93 14.88 -12.42
C GLN A 239 -13.10 13.76 -13.08
N ARG A 240 -13.05 13.80 -14.41
CA ARG A 240 -12.22 12.86 -15.18
C ARG A 240 -10.75 13.10 -14.90
N ALA A 241 -10.04 12.03 -14.59
CA ALA A 241 -8.61 12.02 -14.33
C ALA A 241 -7.95 10.77 -14.92
N VAL A 242 -6.65 10.69 -14.84
CA VAL A 242 -5.83 9.56 -15.28
C VAL A 242 -4.96 9.10 -14.15
N LEU A 243 -5.13 7.85 -13.78
CA LEU A 243 -4.19 7.15 -12.93
C LEU A 243 -3.09 6.55 -13.79
N GLY A 244 -1.84 6.82 -13.48
CA GLY A 244 -0.70 6.24 -14.14
C GLY A 244 0.24 5.56 -13.15
N ASN A 245 0.92 4.54 -13.63
CA ASN A 245 2.10 3.96 -12.99
C ASN A 245 3.28 4.00 -13.95
N LEU A 246 4.47 4.18 -13.40
CA LEU A 246 5.69 4.41 -14.15
C LEU A 246 6.83 3.62 -13.50
N LEU A 247 7.53 2.80 -14.30
CA LEU A 247 8.70 2.03 -13.87
C LEU A 247 9.95 2.58 -14.55
N ASP A 248 11.03 2.75 -13.79
CA ASP A 248 12.37 2.97 -14.36
C ASP A 248 12.90 1.63 -14.88
N ILE A 249 13.10 1.57 -16.18
CA ILE A 249 13.61 0.39 -16.89
C ILE A 249 15.02 0.64 -17.47
N THR A 250 15.71 1.67 -16.99
CA THR A 250 17.03 2.05 -17.52
C THR A 250 18.02 0.90 -17.44
N ASP A 251 18.15 0.26 -16.28
CA ASP A 251 19.06 -0.88 -16.10
C ASP A 251 18.71 -2.08 -17.01
N ARG A 252 17.41 -2.27 -17.30
CA ARG A 252 16.96 -3.30 -18.25
C ARG A 252 17.42 -2.97 -19.67
N LYS A 253 17.21 -1.72 -20.10
CA LYS A 253 17.59 -1.25 -21.45
C LYS A 253 19.10 -1.23 -21.64
N GLU A 254 19.86 -0.81 -20.64
CA GLU A 254 21.32 -0.84 -20.71
C GLU A 254 21.85 -2.27 -20.88
N ARG A 255 21.33 -3.23 -20.11
CA ARG A 255 21.68 -4.65 -20.27
C ARG A 255 21.27 -5.22 -21.62
N GLU A 256 20.09 -4.89 -22.13
CA GLU A 256 19.65 -5.29 -23.47
C GLU A 256 20.61 -4.78 -24.56
N ILE A 257 21.03 -3.52 -24.47
CA ILE A 257 21.98 -2.92 -25.40
C ILE A 257 23.36 -3.59 -25.30
N GLU A 258 23.80 -3.87 -24.07
CA GLU A 258 25.10 -4.56 -23.86
C GLU A 258 25.09 -5.97 -24.46
N ILE A 259 24.03 -6.74 -24.22
CA ILE A 259 23.88 -8.08 -24.83
C ILE A 259 23.86 -8.00 -26.36
N LEU A 260 23.12 -7.04 -26.93
CA LEU A 260 23.10 -6.85 -28.38
C LEU A 260 24.47 -6.48 -28.95
N ARG A 261 25.25 -5.65 -28.24
CA ARG A 261 26.63 -5.31 -28.62
C ARG A 261 27.52 -6.55 -28.55
N ALA A 262 27.44 -7.32 -27.45
CA ALA A 262 28.22 -8.55 -27.30
C ALA A 262 27.91 -9.58 -28.43
N ASN A 263 26.63 -9.78 -28.73
CA ASN A 263 26.21 -10.68 -29.79
C ASN A 263 26.72 -10.22 -31.16
N ARG A 264 26.68 -8.93 -31.48
CA ARG A 264 27.25 -8.41 -32.73
C ARG A 264 28.75 -8.66 -32.82
N VAL A 265 29.48 -8.52 -31.72
CA VAL A 265 30.92 -8.81 -31.68
C VAL A 265 31.17 -10.32 -31.93
N LEU A 266 30.38 -11.19 -31.29
CA LEU A 266 30.49 -12.64 -31.50
C LEU A 266 30.17 -13.03 -32.93
N GLU A 267 29.10 -12.52 -33.52
CA GLU A 267 28.75 -12.74 -34.93
C GLU A 267 29.87 -12.27 -35.88
N ALA A 268 30.47 -11.12 -35.56
CA ALA A 268 31.62 -10.63 -36.34
C ALA A 268 32.84 -11.56 -36.24
N MET A 269 33.13 -12.04 -35.01
CA MET A 269 34.22 -13.00 -34.78
C MET A 269 34.00 -14.32 -35.53
N ASP A 270 32.78 -14.86 -35.47
CA ASP A 270 32.43 -16.10 -36.18
C ASP A 270 32.60 -15.94 -37.70
N ARG A 271 32.11 -14.83 -38.25
CA ARG A 271 32.30 -14.55 -39.68
C ARG A 271 33.78 -14.39 -40.09
N ILE A 272 34.57 -13.69 -39.29
CA ILE A 272 36.01 -13.57 -39.52
C ILE A 272 36.66 -14.95 -39.48
N SER A 273 36.30 -15.78 -38.51
CA SER A 273 36.78 -17.16 -38.41
C SER A 273 36.42 -17.98 -39.66
N GLU A 274 35.17 -17.90 -40.13
CA GLU A 274 34.75 -18.56 -41.37
C GLU A 274 35.59 -18.12 -42.60
N ILE A 275 35.82 -16.81 -42.74
CA ILE A 275 36.69 -16.27 -43.82
C ILE A 275 38.10 -16.83 -43.70
N CYS A 276 38.68 -16.83 -42.49
CA CYS A 276 40.01 -17.36 -42.24
C CYS A 276 40.14 -18.87 -42.53
N PHE A 277 39.12 -19.68 -42.20
CA PHE A 277 39.15 -21.13 -42.43
C PHE A 277 38.80 -21.55 -43.86
N SER A 278 38.00 -20.75 -44.57
CA SER A 278 37.55 -21.05 -45.92
C SER A 278 38.60 -20.68 -47.01
N SER A 279 39.52 -19.76 -46.73
CA SER A 279 40.51 -19.27 -47.66
C SER A 279 41.81 -20.09 -47.58
N LYS A 280 42.00 -21.02 -48.49
CA LYS A 280 43.21 -21.89 -48.53
C LYS A 280 44.45 -21.26 -49.18
N GLU A 281 44.34 -20.10 -49.82
CA GLU A 281 45.38 -19.76 -50.82
C GLU A 281 45.92 -18.31 -50.73
N ASP A 282 45.34 -17.33 -50.04
CA ASP A 282 45.92 -15.97 -50.04
C ASP A 282 45.66 -15.24 -48.78
N LEU A 283 46.67 -15.05 -47.91
CA LEU A 283 46.61 -14.34 -46.65
C LEU A 283 46.16 -12.88 -46.86
N ASP A 284 46.63 -12.22 -47.91
CA ASP A 284 46.29 -10.81 -48.17
C ASP A 284 44.79 -10.63 -48.48
N LYS A 285 44.19 -11.61 -49.16
CA LYS A 285 42.75 -11.62 -49.43
C LYS A 285 41.93 -11.86 -48.17
N VAL A 286 42.33 -12.77 -47.29
CA VAL A 286 41.70 -13.02 -46.02
C VAL A 286 41.73 -11.78 -45.15
N LEU A 287 42.86 -11.08 -45.10
CA LEU A 287 43.00 -9.85 -44.33
C LEU A 287 42.14 -8.72 -44.91
N ALA A 288 42.07 -8.60 -46.24
CA ALA A 288 41.22 -7.60 -46.90
C ALA A 288 39.73 -7.83 -46.65
N ASP A 289 39.25 -9.08 -46.80
CA ASP A 289 37.84 -9.44 -46.58
C ASP A 289 37.44 -9.27 -45.09
N SER A 290 38.35 -9.66 -44.19
CA SER A 290 38.15 -9.47 -42.75
C SER A 290 38.08 -7.97 -42.36
N LEU A 291 38.97 -7.16 -42.91
CA LEU A 291 39.01 -5.74 -42.70
C LEU A 291 37.74 -5.04 -43.23
N ALA A 292 37.32 -5.36 -44.44
CA ALA A 292 36.11 -4.83 -45.05
C ALA A 292 34.86 -5.13 -44.18
N PHE A 293 34.81 -6.36 -43.63
CA PHE A 293 33.72 -6.74 -42.72
C PHE A 293 33.75 -5.97 -41.39
N ILE A 294 34.93 -5.83 -40.77
CA ILE A 294 35.07 -5.07 -39.51
C ILE A 294 34.67 -3.62 -39.71
N VAL A 295 35.15 -2.96 -40.76
CA VAL A 295 34.86 -1.55 -41.02
C VAL A 295 33.37 -1.33 -41.34
N SER A 296 32.78 -2.21 -42.16
CA SER A 296 31.35 -2.13 -42.46
C SER A 296 30.44 -2.41 -41.25
N GLY A 297 30.89 -3.22 -40.29
CA GLY A 297 30.16 -3.56 -39.08
C GLY A 297 30.32 -2.55 -37.93
N ALA A 298 31.40 -1.75 -37.93
CA ALA A 298 31.71 -0.80 -36.85
C ALA A 298 30.91 0.50 -36.90
N GLY A 299 29.96 0.65 -37.84
CA GLY A 299 28.97 1.73 -37.86
C GLY A 299 29.58 3.14 -37.78
N GLY A 300 30.38 3.52 -38.76
CA GLY A 300 30.92 4.89 -38.88
C GLY A 300 32.43 5.01 -39.14
N ALA A 301 33.11 3.92 -39.29
CA ALA A 301 34.51 3.98 -39.74
C ALA A 301 34.56 3.94 -41.28
N ASP A 302 35.07 5.01 -41.88
CA ASP A 302 35.21 5.10 -43.35
C ASP A 302 36.51 4.50 -43.87
N VAL A 303 37.47 4.22 -42.99
CA VAL A 303 38.81 3.76 -43.31
C VAL A 303 39.32 2.76 -42.26
N GLY A 304 40.01 1.75 -42.69
CA GLY A 304 40.71 0.80 -41.82
C GLY A 304 41.93 0.19 -42.52
N GLY A 305 42.94 -0.20 -41.74
CA GLY A 305 44.14 -0.86 -42.28
C GLY A 305 44.65 -1.96 -41.36
N ILE A 306 45.17 -3.06 -41.94
CA ILE A 306 45.86 -4.11 -41.20
C ILE A 306 47.34 -4.06 -41.53
N PHE A 307 48.15 -3.90 -40.51
CA PHE A 307 49.62 -3.92 -40.63
C PHE A 307 50.16 -5.21 -39.99
N LEU A 308 51.04 -5.90 -40.68
CA LEU A 308 51.77 -7.02 -40.12
C LEU A 308 53.22 -6.60 -39.85
N GLN A 309 53.79 -7.09 -38.77
CA GLN A 309 55.18 -6.88 -38.46
C GLN A 309 56.04 -7.90 -39.21
N GLU A 310 56.92 -7.41 -40.07
CA GLU A 310 57.90 -8.20 -40.80
C GLU A 310 59.34 -7.78 -40.40
N ASN A 311 60.33 -8.55 -40.82
CA ASN A 311 61.69 -8.33 -40.38
C ASN A 311 62.30 -6.93 -40.62
N ARG A 312 61.64 -6.07 -41.34
CA ARG A 312 62.10 -4.70 -41.68
C ARG A 312 61.07 -3.60 -41.20
N GLY A 313 60.05 -3.95 -40.43
CA GLY A 313 59.06 -2.99 -39.96
C GLY A 313 57.63 -3.46 -40.19
N LEU A 314 56.68 -2.53 -40.00
CA LEU A 314 55.25 -2.77 -40.23
C LEU A 314 54.93 -2.61 -41.72
N VAL A 315 54.29 -3.63 -42.28
CA VAL A 315 53.86 -3.65 -43.68
C VAL A 315 52.34 -3.64 -43.73
N LEU A 316 51.76 -2.68 -44.46
CA LEU A 316 50.32 -2.65 -44.72
C LEU A 316 49.93 -3.79 -45.62
N ARG A 317 49.11 -4.72 -45.15
CA ARG A 317 48.67 -5.91 -45.91
C ARG A 317 47.23 -5.79 -46.39
N ALA A 318 46.38 -5.05 -45.70
CA ALA A 318 45.02 -4.78 -46.13
C ALA A 318 44.61 -3.34 -45.84
N LEU A 319 43.87 -2.75 -46.77
CA LEU A 319 43.31 -1.40 -46.65
C LEU A 319 41.85 -1.42 -47.09
N HIS A 320 41.01 -0.72 -46.34
CA HIS A 320 39.64 -0.41 -46.71
C HIS A 320 39.47 1.10 -46.65
N GLY A 321 38.96 1.73 -47.71
CA GLY A 321 38.83 3.18 -47.84
C GLY A 321 40.01 3.87 -48.50
N SER A 322 40.16 5.20 -48.30
CA SER A 322 41.20 6.01 -48.95
C SER A 322 42.55 5.92 -48.24
N VAL A 323 43.63 5.69 -49.02
CA VAL A 323 45.03 5.69 -48.53
C VAL A 323 45.41 7.03 -47.92
N GLU A 324 44.91 8.12 -48.47
CA GLU A 324 45.25 9.50 -48.02
C GLU A 324 44.79 9.72 -46.58
N VAL A 325 43.60 9.28 -46.21
CA VAL A 325 43.06 9.40 -44.84
C VAL A 325 43.83 8.52 -43.84
N LEU A 326 44.31 7.33 -44.29
CA LEU A 326 45.11 6.46 -43.43
C LEU A 326 46.51 7.03 -43.18
N ILE A 327 47.12 7.71 -44.14
CA ILE A 327 48.43 8.37 -43.99
C ILE A 327 48.29 9.54 -43.02
N GLU A 328 47.23 10.32 -43.10
CA GLU A 328 46.95 11.43 -42.18
C GLU A 328 46.82 10.92 -40.72
N PHE A 329 46.07 9.85 -40.54
CA PHE A 329 45.89 9.22 -39.21
C PHE A 329 47.17 8.60 -38.63
N VAL A 330 48.01 7.98 -39.46
CA VAL A 330 49.32 7.42 -39.02
C VAL A 330 50.31 8.49 -38.67
N ASN A 331 50.26 9.65 -39.34
CA ASN A 331 51.14 10.81 -39.05
C ASN A 331 50.72 11.54 -37.76
N ASP A 332 49.43 11.48 -37.36
CA ASP A 332 48.93 12.05 -36.10
C ASP A 332 49.30 11.21 -34.86
N ILE A 333 49.75 9.96 -35.06
CA ILE A 333 50.11 9.04 -33.95
C ILE A 333 51.65 9.07 -33.67
N GLN A 334 52.46 9.66 -34.53
CA GLN A 334 53.91 9.89 -34.28
C GLN A 334 54.19 11.17 -33.52
#